data_423a2b5a643db63277b196ca9946e172
#
_entry.id   423a2b5a643db63277b196ca9946e172
#
_cell.length_a   1.000
_cell.length_b   1.000
_cell.length_c   1.000
_cell.angle_alpha   90.00
_cell.angle_beta   90.00
_cell.angle_gamma   90.00
#
_symmetry.space_group_name_H-M   'P 1'
#
loop_
_entity.id
_entity.type
_entity.pdbx_description
1 polymer ?
#
loop_
_entity_poly.entity_id
_entity_poly.type
_entity_poly.pdbx_seq_one_letter_code
_entity_poly.pdbx_strand_id
1 'polypeptide(L)'
;DRLAPQGLDALYHALHLRALAEVHEARAAAGRGLIAGSMGPLGESYRPDLTPPVEVSAALYAEKARILAPHVDLILIETISSLDLARGALKGARSTDRPVWLSVSVQDRDGTKLRSGEPVAALAGVLAETPADAVLANCSMPEAMSAALAALKPLGLPFGAYANGFSEIEPHTHGTSAPAYCARHDLTPERYADFALDWVAQGATLIGGCCEVGPAHISHLHQRLRAAGHEIA
;
A
#
# COMPACT_ATOMS: atom_id res chain seq x y z
N ASP A 1 13.76 4.05 -10.94
CA ASP A 1 13.84 2.96 -11.92
C ASP A 1 12.96 3.19 -13.15
N ARG A 2 11.77 3.82 -13.01
CA ARG A 2 10.83 4.07 -14.13
C ARG A 2 11.17 5.31 -14.96
N LEU A 3 11.89 6.27 -14.42
CA LEU A 3 12.25 7.50 -15.10
C LEU A 3 13.51 7.34 -15.95
N ALA A 4 14.50 6.61 -15.48
CA ALA A 4 15.78 6.45 -16.16
C ALA A 4 15.65 5.86 -17.58
N PRO A 5 14.83 4.82 -17.86
CA PRO A 5 14.64 4.32 -19.20
C PRO A 5 14.04 5.35 -20.18
N GLN A 6 13.45 6.42 -19.64
CA GLN A 6 12.85 7.53 -20.42
C GLN A 6 13.75 8.74 -20.49
N GLY A 7 14.98 8.69 -19.90
CA GLY A 7 15.89 9.81 -19.81
C GLY A 7 15.42 10.94 -18.88
N LEU A 8 14.53 10.63 -17.94
CA LEU A 8 13.90 11.58 -17.01
C LEU A 8 14.42 11.47 -15.57
N ASP A 9 15.48 10.72 -15.34
CA ASP A 9 16.09 10.48 -14.02
C ASP A 9 16.53 11.78 -13.33
N ALA A 10 17.00 12.76 -14.10
CA ALA A 10 17.34 14.09 -13.56
C ALA A 10 16.15 14.81 -12.90
N LEU A 11 14.92 14.45 -13.23
CA LEU A 11 13.70 15.02 -12.64
C LEU A 11 13.27 14.31 -11.35
N TYR A 12 13.87 13.17 -10.99
CA TYR A 12 13.44 12.32 -9.90
C TYR A 12 13.24 13.08 -8.58
N HIS A 13 14.25 13.81 -8.16
CA HIS A 13 14.19 14.61 -6.92
C HIS A 13 13.15 15.73 -6.99
N ALA A 14 13.15 16.50 -8.09
CA ALA A 14 12.24 17.63 -8.27
C ALA A 14 10.76 17.21 -8.28
N LEU A 15 10.44 16.06 -8.90
CA LEU A 15 9.08 15.53 -8.93
C LEU A 15 8.60 15.10 -7.54
N HIS A 16 9.46 14.50 -6.72
CA HIS A 16 9.12 14.18 -5.34
C HIS A 16 8.83 15.42 -4.50
N LEU A 17 9.69 16.45 -4.61
CA LEU A 17 9.47 17.71 -3.89
C LEU A 17 8.19 18.43 -4.35
N ARG A 18 7.86 18.36 -5.64
CA ARG A 18 6.61 18.92 -6.15
C ARG A 18 5.38 18.20 -5.58
N ALA A 19 5.36 16.87 -5.60
CA ALA A 19 4.29 16.08 -5.01
C ALA A 19 4.12 16.34 -3.49
N LEU A 20 5.24 16.49 -2.78
CA LEU A 20 5.24 16.85 -1.37
C LEU A 20 4.65 18.24 -1.12
N ALA A 21 4.95 19.24 -1.95
CA ALA A 21 4.35 20.56 -1.84
C ALA A 21 2.83 20.51 -1.97
N GLU A 22 2.31 19.77 -2.96
CA GLU A 22 0.87 19.61 -3.18
C GLU A 22 0.15 18.94 -2.01
N VAL A 23 0.73 17.88 -1.42
CA VAL A 23 0.11 17.22 -0.25
C VAL A 23 0.17 18.10 1.00
N HIS A 24 1.21 18.92 1.18
CA HIS A 24 1.28 19.90 2.27
C HIS A 24 0.21 20.99 2.12
N GLU A 25 -0.01 21.50 0.91
CA GLU A 25 -1.10 22.44 0.62
C GLU A 25 -2.48 21.82 0.96
N ALA A 26 -2.70 20.58 0.53
CA ALA A 26 -3.95 19.85 0.82
C ALA A 26 -4.16 19.64 2.33
N ARG A 27 -3.10 19.25 3.08
CA ARG A 27 -3.16 19.12 4.54
C ARG A 27 -3.44 20.46 5.22
N ALA A 28 -2.79 21.53 4.77
CA ALA A 28 -3.02 22.88 5.33
C ALA A 28 -4.46 23.33 5.10
N ALA A 29 -5.03 23.07 3.93
CA ALA A 29 -6.42 23.37 3.62
C ALA A 29 -7.41 22.53 4.47
N ALA A 30 -7.10 21.27 4.73
CA ALA A 30 -7.91 20.38 5.57
C ALA A 30 -7.78 20.69 7.07
N GLY A 31 -6.70 21.34 7.52
CA GLY A 31 -6.43 21.68 8.91
C GLY A 31 -6.09 20.48 9.81
N ARG A 32 -6.00 19.27 9.26
CA ARG A 32 -5.76 18.02 10.01
C ARG A 32 -5.17 16.93 9.13
N GLY A 33 -4.79 15.80 9.75
CA GLY A 33 -4.30 14.60 9.07
C GLY A 33 -2.77 14.51 9.07
N LEU A 34 -2.27 13.30 8.92
CA LEU A 34 -0.86 12.98 8.74
C LEU A 34 -0.54 12.80 7.26
N ILE A 35 0.70 13.07 6.90
CA ILE A 35 1.23 12.83 5.55
C ILE A 35 2.00 11.52 5.56
N ALA A 36 1.55 10.56 4.75
CA ALA A 36 2.28 9.32 4.50
C ALA A 36 3.11 9.45 3.22
N GLY A 37 4.42 9.24 3.34
CA GLY A 37 5.33 9.19 2.19
C GLY A 37 5.23 7.84 1.49
N SER A 38 4.50 7.79 0.36
CA SER A 38 4.27 6.56 -0.41
C SER A 38 5.54 6.06 -1.12
N MET A 39 5.84 4.79 -0.93
CA MET A 39 6.88 4.06 -1.64
C MET A 39 6.29 2.80 -2.28
N GLY A 40 5.89 2.90 -3.54
CA GLY A 40 5.37 1.79 -4.32
C GLY A 40 6.44 0.76 -4.72
N PRO A 41 6.04 -0.33 -5.40
CA PRO A 41 6.96 -1.38 -5.81
C PRO A 41 7.98 -0.90 -6.84
N LEU A 42 9.16 -1.50 -6.81
CA LEU A 42 10.16 -1.35 -7.86
C LEU A 42 9.73 -2.14 -9.10
N GLY A 43 10.12 -1.65 -10.27
CA GLY A 43 9.67 -2.21 -11.54
C GLY A 43 8.20 -1.89 -11.81
N GLU A 44 7.34 -2.88 -11.80
CA GLU A 44 5.90 -2.75 -12.08
C GLU A 44 5.06 -3.28 -10.91
N SER A 45 3.86 -2.69 -10.73
CA SER A 45 2.88 -3.21 -9.78
C SER A 45 2.42 -4.61 -10.21
N TYR A 46 2.20 -5.50 -9.25
CA TYR A 46 1.74 -6.88 -9.45
C TYR A 46 2.72 -7.80 -10.22
N ARG A 47 3.98 -7.39 -10.35
CA ARG A 47 5.04 -8.11 -11.07
C ARG A 47 6.16 -8.51 -10.11
N PRO A 48 5.93 -9.53 -9.25
CA PRO A 48 6.96 -10.00 -8.32
C PRO A 48 8.20 -10.57 -9.02
N ASP A 49 8.04 -11.05 -10.26
CA ASP A 49 9.12 -11.54 -11.11
C ASP A 49 10.13 -10.44 -11.54
N LEU A 50 9.76 -9.17 -11.44
CA LEU A 50 10.63 -8.03 -11.71
C LEU A 50 11.30 -7.46 -10.45
N THR A 51 11.14 -8.12 -9.30
CA THR A 51 11.76 -7.69 -8.04
C THR A 51 13.29 -7.75 -8.15
N PRO A 52 14.01 -6.62 -7.98
CA PRO A 52 15.46 -6.64 -7.91
C PRO A 52 15.96 -7.42 -6.68
N PRO A 53 17.22 -7.86 -6.65
CA PRO A 53 17.83 -8.43 -5.44
C PRO A 53 17.63 -7.54 -4.21
N VAL A 54 17.48 -8.15 -3.03
CA VAL A 54 17.14 -7.47 -1.76
C VAL A 54 18.04 -6.26 -1.50
N GLU A 55 19.35 -6.38 -1.67
CA GLU A 55 20.30 -5.29 -1.39
C GLU A 55 20.16 -4.13 -2.39
N VAL A 56 19.86 -4.43 -3.65
CA VAL A 56 19.58 -3.41 -4.69
C VAL A 56 18.29 -2.69 -4.35
N SER A 57 17.25 -3.43 -4.01
CA SER A 57 15.97 -2.88 -3.57
C SER A 57 16.16 -1.98 -2.34
N ALA A 58 16.93 -2.43 -1.35
CA ALA A 58 17.19 -1.66 -0.13
C ALA A 58 17.88 -0.31 -0.44
N ALA A 59 18.87 -0.29 -1.34
CA ALA A 59 19.55 0.94 -1.73
C ALA A 59 18.59 1.94 -2.40
N LEU A 60 17.74 1.47 -3.32
CA LEU A 60 16.77 2.30 -4.05
C LEU A 60 15.68 2.85 -3.10
N TYR A 61 15.16 2.02 -2.20
CA TYR A 61 14.19 2.47 -1.20
C TYR A 61 14.80 3.44 -0.19
N ALA A 62 16.07 3.24 0.22
CA ALA A 62 16.77 4.17 1.11
C ALA A 62 16.98 5.55 0.47
N GLU A 63 17.26 5.60 -0.82
CA GLU A 63 17.35 6.87 -1.56
C GLU A 63 16.01 7.62 -1.52
N LYS A 64 14.92 6.94 -1.86
CA LYS A 64 13.57 7.53 -1.83
C LYS A 64 13.16 7.94 -0.42
N ALA A 65 13.40 7.08 0.58
CA ALA A 65 13.08 7.37 1.96
C ALA A 65 13.78 8.65 2.46
N ARG A 66 15.05 8.87 2.11
CA ARG A 66 15.79 10.09 2.49
C ARG A 66 15.20 11.36 1.87
N ILE A 67 14.63 11.28 0.67
CA ILE A 67 13.94 12.43 0.04
C ILE A 67 12.63 12.72 0.78
N LEU A 68 11.86 11.68 1.13
CA LEU A 68 10.53 11.82 1.72
C LEU A 68 10.57 12.18 3.22
N ALA A 69 11.45 11.54 3.98
CA ALA A 69 11.45 11.60 5.44
C ALA A 69 11.43 13.00 6.06
N PRO A 70 12.12 14.03 5.53
CA PRO A 70 12.03 15.39 6.07
C PRO A 70 10.64 16.03 5.97
N HIS A 71 9.79 15.52 5.09
CA HIS A 71 8.54 16.15 4.69
C HIS A 71 7.27 15.36 5.04
N VAL A 72 7.40 14.19 5.67
CA VAL A 72 6.27 13.29 5.95
C VAL A 72 6.24 12.88 7.42
N ASP A 73 5.08 12.46 7.89
CA ASP A 73 4.91 11.99 9.27
C ASP A 73 5.27 10.50 9.40
N LEU A 74 5.08 9.71 8.34
CA LEU A 74 5.44 8.29 8.26
C LEU A 74 5.81 7.89 6.83
N ILE A 75 6.49 6.78 6.67
CA ILE A 75 6.74 6.12 5.38
C ILE A 75 5.72 4.99 5.21
N LEU A 76 5.02 5.00 4.08
CA LEU A 76 4.12 3.92 3.68
C LEU A 76 4.72 3.16 2.49
N ILE A 77 5.24 1.97 2.78
CA ILE A 77 5.65 1.01 1.75
C ILE A 77 4.38 0.31 1.30
N GLU A 78 4.03 0.38 0.02
CA GLU A 78 2.73 -0.12 -0.44
C GLU A 78 2.78 -0.93 -1.74
N THR A 79 1.75 -1.78 -1.92
CA THR A 79 1.57 -2.65 -3.11
C THR A 79 2.73 -3.65 -3.28
N ILE A 80 3.32 -4.07 -2.18
CA ILE A 80 4.44 -5.02 -2.17
C ILE A 80 3.94 -6.42 -2.51
N SER A 81 4.55 -7.04 -3.51
CA SER A 81 4.05 -8.26 -4.15
C SER A 81 4.84 -9.53 -3.80
N SER A 82 5.97 -9.43 -3.09
CA SER A 82 6.81 -10.59 -2.68
C SER A 82 7.52 -10.33 -1.35
N LEU A 83 7.97 -11.40 -0.70
CA LEU A 83 8.73 -11.30 0.56
C LEU A 83 10.09 -10.63 0.36
N ASP A 84 10.77 -10.89 -0.75
CA ASP A 84 12.07 -10.26 -1.02
C ASP A 84 11.95 -8.78 -1.28
N LEU A 85 10.88 -8.33 -1.97
CA LEU A 85 10.62 -6.91 -2.12
C LEU A 85 10.30 -6.26 -0.77
N ALA A 86 9.55 -6.94 0.11
CA ALA A 86 9.27 -6.47 1.47
C ALA A 86 10.55 -6.30 2.29
N ARG A 87 11.49 -7.29 2.24
CA ARG A 87 12.79 -7.21 2.91
C ARG A 87 13.58 -5.98 2.45
N GLY A 88 13.74 -5.82 1.14
CA GLY A 88 14.47 -4.69 0.57
C GLY A 88 13.83 -3.35 0.92
N ALA A 89 12.52 -3.25 0.83
CA ALA A 89 11.80 -2.03 1.10
C ALA A 89 11.88 -1.61 2.58
N LEU A 90 11.67 -2.55 3.51
CA LEU A 90 11.81 -2.29 4.94
C LEU A 90 13.24 -1.88 5.30
N LYS A 91 14.24 -2.63 4.83
CA LYS A 91 15.65 -2.31 5.05
C LYS A 91 16.00 -0.90 4.57
N GLY A 92 15.50 -0.51 3.40
CA GLY A 92 15.70 0.82 2.86
C GLY A 92 14.99 1.91 3.66
N ALA A 93 13.70 1.72 3.98
CA ALA A 93 12.90 2.70 4.72
C ALA A 93 13.41 2.96 6.14
N ARG A 94 13.90 1.92 6.82
CA ARG A 94 14.50 2.01 8.16
C ARG A 94 15.84 2.74 8.21
N SER A 95 16.37 3.21 7.08
CA SER A 95 17.49 4.16 7.06
C SER A 95 17.11 5.58 7.54
N THR A 96 15.85 5.82 7.88
CA THR A 96 15.29 7.07 8.42
C THR A 96 14.61 6.82 9.76
N ASP A 97 14.36 7.88 10.53
CA ASP A 97 13.73 7.82 11.86
C ASP A 97 12.18 7.85 11.79
N ARG A 98 11.61 7.79 10.60
CA ARG A 98 10.14 7.83 10.47
C ARG A 98 9.51 6.48 10.79
N PRO A 99 8.30 6.47 11.38
CA PRO A 99 7.49 5.26 11.44
C PRO A 99 7.33 4.65 10.03
N VAL A 100 7.40 3.33 9.94
CA VAL A 100 7.32 2.61 8.67
C VAL A 100 6.15 1.64 8.69
N TRP A 101 5.20 1.83 7.80
CA TRP A 101 4.09 0.92 7.57
C TRP A 101 4.36 0.09 6.32
N LEU A 102 4.11 -1.21 6.40
CA LEU A 102 4.26 -2.15 5.29
C LEU A 102 2.89 -2.59 4.80
N SER A 103 2.60 -2.36 3.53
CA SER A 103 1.37 -2.81 2.89
C SER A 103 1.66 -3.72 1.70
N VAL A 104 1.00 -4.87 1.67
CA VAL A 104 1.21 -5.91 0.67
C VAL A 104 0.02 -6.04 -0.26
N SER A 105 0.28 -6.40 -1.52
CA SER A 105 -0.76 -6.79 -2.47
C SER A 105 -0.88 -8.30 -2.52
N VAL A 106 -2.11 -8.79 -2.39
CA VAL A 106 -2.44 -10.21 -2.34
C VAL A 106 -3.12 -10.67 -3.63
N GLN A 107 -3.19 -11.98 -3.85
CA GLN A 107 -3.94 -12.54 -4.96
C GLN A 107 -5.43 -12.29 -4.77
N ASP A 108 -6.12 -11.90 -5.84
CA ASP A 108 -7.55 -11.53 -5.77
C ASP A 108 -8.45 -12.74 -5.47
N ARG A 109 -8.02 -13.97 -5.85
CA ARG A 109 -8.74 -15.22 -5.57
C ARG A 109 -8.32 -15.90 -4.27
N ASP A 110 -7.14 -15.57 -3.74
CA ASP A 110 -6.61 -16.16 -2.50
C ASP A 110 -5.85 -15.10 -1.70
N GLY A 111 -6.57 -14.33 -0.91
CA GLY A 111 -6.02 -13.29 -0.05
C GLY A 111 -5.01 -13.77 1.00
N THR A 112 -4.83 -15.08 1.18
CA THR A 112 -3.78 -15.63 2.06
C THR A 112 -2.40 -15.62 1.43
N LYS A 113 -2.29 -15.30 0.13
CA LYS A 113 -1.05 -15.30 -0.65
C LYS A 113 -0.73 -13.92 -1.22
N LEU A 114 0.55 -13.57 -1.18
CA LEU A 114 1.08 -12.45 -1.96
C LEU A 114 0.92 -12.71 -3.47
N ARG A 115 1.07 -11.68 -4.29
CA ARG A 115 1.05 -11.84 -5.76
C ARG A 115 2.11 -12.84 -6.26
N SER A 116 3.23 -12.99 -5.55
CA SER A 116 4.28 -14.00 -5.81
C SER A 116 3.84 -15.44 -5.54
N GLY A 117 2.71 -15.66 -4.84
CA GLY A 117 2.27 -16.96 -4.38
C GLY A 117 2.78 -17.35 -2.98
N GLU A 118 3.66 -16.57 -2.38
CA GLU A 118 4.17 -16.79 -1.02
C GLU A 118 3.07 -16.51 0.01
N PRO A 119 3.02 -17.24 1.13
CA PRO A 119 2.02 -17.00 2.16
C PRO A 119 2.18 -15.62 2.81
N VAL A 120 1.09 -14.88 3.01
CA VAL A 120 1.10 -13.61 3.77
C VAL A 120 1.66 -13.82 5.19
N ALA A 121 1.34 -14.92 5.83
CA ALA A 121 1.86 -15.25 7.17
C ALA A 121 3.40 -15.34 7.23
N ALA A 122 4.09 -15.60 6.11
CA ALA A 122 5.56 -15.63 6.06
C ALA A 122 6.19 -14.24 6.23
N LEU A 123 5.42 -13.16 6.21
CA LEU A 123 5.86 -11.83 6.63
C LEU A 123 6.39 -11.82 8.06
N ALA A 124 5.99 -12.75 8.93
CA ALA A 124 6.54 -12.89 10.27
C ALA A 124 8.08 -12.97 10.26
N GLY A 125 8.66 -13.74 9.33
CA GLY A 125 10.12 -13.84 9.18
C GLY A 125 10.76 -12.53 8.74
N VAL A 126 10.13 -11.83 7.79
CA VAL A 126 10.61 -10.53 7.30
C VAL A 126 10.59 -9.48 8.41
N LEU A 127 9.52 -9.44 9.19
CA LEU A 127 9.35 -8.48 10.29
C LEU A 127 10.27 -8.78 11.49
N ALA A 128 10.67 -10.04 11.69
CA ALA A 128 11.67 -10.41 12.68
C ALA A 128 13.08 -9.92 12.29
N GLU A 129 13.40 -9.86 11.00
CA GLU A 129 14.65 -9.31 10.48
C GLU A 129 14.65 -7.77 10.51
N THR A 130 13.56 -7.15 10.06
CA THR A 130 13.40 -5.69 9.98
C THR A 130 11.96 -5.31 10.33
N PRO A 131 11.71 -4.74 11.52
CA PRO A 131 10.34 -4.50 12.00
C PRO A 131 9.64 -3.38 11.21
N ALA A 132 8.31 -3.47 11.11
CA ALA A 132 7.40 -2.39 10.72
C ALA A 132 6.60 -1.91 11.93
N ASP A 133 5.99 -0.72 11.85
CA ASP A 133 5.13 -0.17 12.91
C ASP A 133 3.65 -0.51 12.67
N ALA A 134 3.29 -0.88 11.45
CA ALA A 134 1.98 -1.40 11.09
C ALA A 134 2.08 -2.28 9.83
N VAL A 135 1.11 -3.16 9.62
CA VAL A 135 1.02 -4.04 8.44
C VAL A 135 -0.36 -3.95 7.81
N LEU A 136 -0.42 -3.82 6.50
CA LEU A 136 -1.68 -3.64 5.78
C LEU A 136 -1.72 -4.55 4.54
N ALA A 137 -2.92 -4.71 3.99
CA ALA A 137 -3.12 -5.25 2.65
C ALA A 137 -3.76 -4.19 1.76
N ASN A 138 -3.24 -4.01 0.53
CA ASN A 138 -3.78 -3.01 -0.38
C ASN A 138 -3.78 -3.44 -1.84
N CYS A 139 -4.47 -2.63 -2.63
CA CYS A 139 -4.45 -2.74 -4.10
C CYS A 139 -4.74 -4.15 -4.61
N SER A 140 -5.67 -4.82 -3.97
CA SER A 140 -6.29 -6.09 -4.35
C SER A 140 -7.80 -5.95 -4.18
N MET A 141 -8.58 -6.87 -4.70
CA MET A 141 -10.05 -6.79 -4.63
C MET A 141 -10.54 -6.81 -3.17
N PRO A 142 -11.61 -6.09 -2.83
CA PRO A 142 -12.17 -6.07 -1.47
C PRO A 142 -12.49 -7.45 -0.91
N GLU A 143 -12.91 -8.37 -1.78
CA GLU A 143 -13.25 -9.75 -1.44
C GLU A 143 -12.06 -10.56 -0.89
N ALA A 144 -10.83 -10.21 -1.30
CA ALA A 144 -9.61 -10.88 -0.84
C ALA A 144 -9.12 -10.37 0.53
N MET A 145 -9.58 -9.18 0.97
CA MET A 145 -9.01 -8.50 2.14
C MET A 145 -9.29 -9.23 3.45
N SER A 146 -10.47 -9.84 3.63
CA SER A 146 -10.79 -10.56 4.87
C SER A 146 -9.82 -11.71 5.13
N ALA A 147 -9.42 -12.45 4.10
CA ALA A 147 -8.44 -13.52 4.22
C ALA A 147 -7.03 -12.97 4.50
N ALA A 148 -6.66 -11.86 3.85
CA ALA A 148 -5.40 -11.18 4.11
C ALA A 148 -5.31 -10.67 5.56
N LEU A 149 -6.35 -10.03 6.07
CA LEU A 149 -6.42 -9.53 7.44
C LEU A 149 -6.32 -10.68 8.47
N ALA A 150 -6.97 -11.80 8.20
CA ALA A 150 -6.85 -12.98 9.05
C ALA A 150 -5.40 -13.50 9.13
N ALA A 151 -4.63 -13.39 8.05
CA ALA A 151 -3.21 -13.74 8.01
C ALA A 151 -2.28 -12.68 8.62
N LEU A 152 -2.65 -11.38 8.57
CA LEU A 152 -1.88 -10.27 9.16
C LEU A 152 -2.08 -10.16 10.68
N LYS A 153 -3.29 -10.41 11.18
CA LYS A 153 -3.63 -10.26 12.60
C LYS A 153 -2.69 -10.97 13.58
N PRO A 154 -2.22 -12.22 13.32
CA PRO A 154 -1.29 -12.92 14.21
C PRO A 154 0.10 -12.28 14.30
N LEU A 155 0.45 -11.33 13.42
CA LEU A 155 1.74 -10.62 13.46
C LEU A 155 1.83 -9.65 14.66
N GLY A 156 0.72 -9.36 15.35
CA GLY A 156 0.70 -8.59 16.60
C GLY A 156 0.93 -7.08 16.45
N LEU A 157 0.85 -6.56 15.23
CA LEU A 157 0.99 -5.14 14.92
C LEU A 157 -0.38 -4.50 14.63
N PRO A 158 -0.53 -3.17 14.71
CA PRO A 158 -1.65 -2.49 14.08
C PRO A 158 -1.77 -2.93 12.62
N PHE A 159 -2.99 -3.27 12.17
CA PHE A 159 -3.20 -3.80 10.84
C PHE A 159 -4.46 -3.25 10.18
N GLY A 160 -4.52 -3.38 8.85
CA GLY A 160 -5.65 -2.86 8.11
C GLY A 160 -5.66 -3.18 6.63
N ALA A 161 -6.61 -2.56 5.91
CA ALA A 161 -6.78 -2.74 4.48
C ALA A 161 -7.23 -1.46 3.76
N TYR A 162 -6.79 -1.31 2.50
CA TYR A 162 -7.28 -0.32 1.55
C TYR A 162 -7.29 -0.92 0.14
N ALA A 163 -8.43 -1.52 -0.20
CA ALA A 163 -8.64 -2.25 -1.44
C ALA A 163 -8.73 -1.33 -2.67
N ASN A 164 -8.59 -1.91 -3.86
CA ASN A 164 -8.87 -1.23 -5.10
C ASN A 164 -10.32 -1.47 -5.59
N GLY A 165 -10.73 -0.68 -6.59
CA GLY A 165 -11.99 -0.83 -7.29
C GLY A 165 -11.84 -1.41 -8.69
N PHE A 166 -10.79 -2.18 -8.95
CA PHE A 166 -10.63 -2.90 -10.22
C PHE A 166 -11.34 -4.26 -10.19
N SER A 167 -11.69 -4.76 -11.37
CA SER A 167 -11.94 -6.17 -11.57
C SER A 167 -10.66 -6.97 -11.28
N GLU A 168 -10.77 -8.30 -11.23
CA GLU A 168 -9.62 -9.17 -10.97
C GLU A 168 -8.39 -8.79 -11.79
N ILE A 169 -7.25 -8.64 -11.11
CA ILE A 169 -5.96 -8.37 -11.73
C ILE A 169 -5.25 -9.69 -11.94
N GLU A 170 -5.24 -10.15 -13.18
CA GLU A 170 -4.47 -11.34 -13.56
C GLU A 170 -2.98 -11.01 -13.74
N PRO A 171 -2.08 -11.92 -13.36
CA PRO A 171 -0.67 -11.78 -13.68
C PRO A 171 -0.47 -11.65 -15.19
N HIS A 172 0.30 -10.68 -15.64
CA HIS A 172 0.65 -10.54 -17.06
C HIS A 172 2.14 -10.83 -17.26
N THR A 173 2.47 -11.32 -18.46
CA THR A 173 3.84 -11.69 -18.81
C THR A 173 4.62 -10.45 -19.29
N HIS A 174 5.90 -10.37 -18.96
CA HIS A 174 6.78 -9.29 -19.43
C HIS A 174 6.75 -9.19 -20.97
N GLY A 175 6.62 -7.96 -21.49
CA GLY A 175 6.54 -7.72 -22.94
C GLY A 175 5.14 -7.84 -23.56
N THR A 176 4.12 -8.22 -22.79
CA THR A 176 2.72 -8.06 -23.19
C THR A 176 2.22 -6.68 -22.77
N SER A 177 1.27 -6.11 -23.51
CA SER A 177 0.56 -4.92 -23.05
C SER A 177 -0.07 -5.23 -21.69
N ALA A 178 0.11 -4.34 -20.70
CA ALA A 178 -0.62 -4.49 -19.44
C ALA A 178 -2.11 -4.63 -19.75
N PRO A 179 -2.80 -5.65 -19.19
CA PRO A 179 -4.24 -5.73 -19.37
C PRO A 179 -4.85 -4.41 -18.89
N ALA A 180 -5.83 -3.91 -19.61
CA ALA A 180 -6.57 -2.73 -19.18
C ALA A 180 -7.24 -3.08 -17.85
N TYR A 181 -6.82 -2.43 -16.77
CA TYR A 181 -7.49 -2.56 -15.48
C TYR A 181 -8.89 -1.92 -15.62
N CYS A 182 -9.92 -2.74 -15.49
CA CYS A 182 -11.28 -2.27 -15.62
C CYS A 182 -11.84 -1.86 -14.26
N ALA A 183 -12.33 -0.63 -14.16
CA ALA A 183 -13.04 -0.17 -12.99
C ALA A 183 -14.32 -0.98 -12.77
N ARG A 184 -14.61 -1.30 -11.52
CA ARG A 184 -15.83 -1.99 -11.09
C ARG A 184 -16.96 -0.99 -10.88
N HIS A 185 -17.96 -1.03 -11.73
CA HIS A 185 -19.14 -0.18 -11.59
C HIS A 185 -20.09 -0.66 -10.47
N ASP A 186 -19.97 -1.91 -10.03
CA ASP A 186 -20.75 -2.49 -8.94
C ASP A 186 -20.20 -2.15 -7.55
N LEU A 187 -18.95 -1.65 -7.46
CA LEU A 187 -18.33 -1.25 -6.20
C LEU A 187 -18.69 0.20 -5.86
N THR A 188 -19.95 0.41 -5.48
CA THR A 188 -20.42 1.73 -5.03
C THR A 188 -19.81 2.13 -3.67
N PRO A 189 -19.88 3.42 -3.29
CA PRO A 189 -19.47 3.86 -1.96
C PRO A 189 -20.08 3.06 -0.81
N GLU A 190 -21.38 2.71 -0.93
CA GLU A 190 -22.11 1.90 0.06
C GLU A 190 -21.51 0.51 0.18
N ARG A 191 -21.33 -0.17 -0.95
CA ARG A 191 -20.79 -1.53 -0.98
C ARG A 191 -19.33 -1.58 -0.49
N TYR A 192 -18.54 -0.57 -0.83
CA TYR A 192 -17.19 -0.46 -0.31
C TYR A 192 -17.16 -0.30 1.20
N ALA A 193 -18.06 0.54 1.74
CA ALA A 193 -18.17 0.76 3.17
C ALA A 193 -18.61 -0.51 3.92
N ASP A 194 -19.46 -1.36 3.32
CA ASP A 194 -19.86 -2.64 3.91
C ASP A 194 -18.63 -3.56 4.07
N PHE A 195 -17.78 -3.71 3.05
CA PHE A 195 -16.51 -4.43 3.18
C PHE A 195 -15.63 -3.85 4.29
N ALA A 196 -15.48 -2.54 4.33
CA ALA A 196 -14.64 -1.88 5.31
C ALA A 196 -15.13 -2.07 6.76
N LEU A 197 -16.43 -2.07 7.00
CA LEU A 197 -17.01 -2.39 8.30
C LEU A 197 -16.74 -3.84 8.70
N ASP A 198 -16.80 -4.78 7.77
CA ASP A 198 -16.43 -6.18 8.02
C ASP A 198 -14.93 -6.30 8.39
N TRP A 199 -14.05 -5.51 7.77
CA TRP A 199 -12.64 -5.50 8.15
C TRP A 199 -12.41 -4.94 9.56
N VAL A 200 -13.13 -3.87 9.90
CA VAL A 200 -13.10 -3.31 11.27
C VAL A 200 -13.62 -4.32 12.30
N ALA A 201 -14.68 -5.05 11.98
CA ALA A 201 -15.20 -6.11 12.85
C ALA A 201 -14.18 -7.25 13.09
N GLN A 202 -13.25 -7.48 12.14
CA GLN A 202 -12.13 -8.40 12.29
C GLN A 202 -10.99 -7.85 13.16
N GLY A 203 -11.03 -6.55 13.48
CA GLY A 203 -10.06 -5.86 14.32
C GLY A 203 -9.09 -4.95 13.54
N ALA A 204 -9.33 -4.70 12.25
CA ALA A 204 -8.54 -3.74 11.49
C ALA A 204 -8.74 -2.32 12.04
N THR A 205 -7.66 -1.58 12.21
CA THR A 205 -7.64 -0.20 12.74
C THR A 205 -7.20 0.82 11.69
N LEU A 206 -6.71 0.35 10.55
CA LEU A 206 -6.23 1.20 9.45
C LEU A 206 -7.05 0.87 8.20
N ILE A 207 -7.94 1.78 7.82
CA ILE A 207 -8.88 1.58 6.72
C ILE A 207 -8.76 2.74 5.74
N GLY A 208 -8.76 2.43 4.46
CA GLY A 208 -8.67 3.42 3.40
C GLY A 208 -9.17 2.90 2.07
N GLY A 209 -8.73 3.52 0.99
CA GLY A 209 -9.01 3.09 -0.39
C GLY A 209 -7.79 3.29 -1.27
N CYS A 210 -7.65 2.43 -2.28
CA CYS A 210 -6.59 2.49 -3.29
C CYS A 210 -7.18 2.93 -4.66
N CYS A 211 -6.65 2.42 -5.75
CA CYS A 211 -7.11 2.74 -7.11
C CYS A 211 -8.63 2.58 -7.27
N GLU A 212 -9.28 3.48 -8.00
CA GLU A 212 -10.74 3.55 -8.25
C GLU A 212 -11.62 3.76 -7.00
N VAL A 213 -11.03 3.87 -5.81
CA VAL A 213 -11.74 4.23 -4.57
C VAL A 213 -11.56 5.73 -4.35
N GLY A 214 -12.46 6.51 -4.94
CA GLY A 214 -12.37 7.96 -4.96
C GLY A 214 -12.95 8.66 -3.72
N PRO A 215 -12.96 10.02 -3.71
CA PRO A 215 -13.42 10.82 -2.57
C PRO A 215 -14.83 10.50 -2.08
N ALA A 216 -15.75 10.13 -2.99
CA ALA A 216 -17.12 9.75 -2.62
C ALA A 216 -17.14 8.49 -1.74
N HIS A 217 -16.32 7.49 -2.07
CA HIS A 217 -16.17 6.28 -1.27
C HIS A 217 -15.65 6.60 0.13
N ILE A 218 -14.57 7.39 0.21
CA ILE A 218 -13.95 7.75 1.49
C ILE A 218 -14.90 8.60 2.35
N SER A 219 -15.63 9.55 1.75
CA SER A 219 -16.62 10.35 2.47
C SER A 219 -17.75 9.48 3.05
N HIS A 220 -18.27 8.56 2.25
CA HIS A 220 -19.31 7.63 2.70
C HIS A 220 -18.79 6.67 3.79
N LEU A 221 -17.62 6.11 3.60
CA LEU A 221 -16.94 5.26 4.58
C LEU A 221 -16.77 5.99 5.93
N HIS A 222 -16.28 7.23 5.89
CA HIS A 222 -16.13 8.05 7.10
C HIS A 222 -17.47 8.21 7.83
N GLN A 223 -18.56 8.52 7.11
CA GLN A 223 -19.89 8.64 7.70
C GLN A 223 -20.38 7.33 8.33
N ARG A 224 -20.19 6.20 7.64
CA ARG A 224 -20.59 4.87 8.11
C ARG A 224 -19.83 4.43 9.37
N LEU A 225 -18.53 4.67 9.41
CA LEU A 225 -17.70 4.36 10.59
C LEU A 225 -18.11 5.20 11.80
N ARG A 226 -18.35 6.50 11.62
CA ARG A 226 -18.85 7.36 12.71
C ARG A 226 -20.24 6.95 13.19
N ALA A 227 -21.16 6.62 12.28
CA ALA A 227 -22.49 6.13 12.63
C ALA A 227 -22.44 4.79 13.40
N ALA A 228 -21.43 3.97 13.14
CA ALA A 228 -21.16 2.74 13.89
C ALA A 228 -20.43 2.98 15.23
N GLY A 229 -20.15 4.23 15.62
CA GLY A 229 -19.54 4.60 16.92
C GLY A 229 -18.01 4.56 16.93
N HIS A 230 -17.36 4.45 15.78
CA HIS A 230 -15.89 4.48 15.73
C HIS A 230 -15.37 5.92 15.79
N GLU A 231 -14.32 6.12 16.57
CA GLU A 231 -13.52 7.35 16.54
C GLU A 231 -12.57 7.29 15.34
N ILE A 232 -12.43 8.42 14.64
CA ILE A 232 -11.57 8.53 13.45
C ILE A 232 -10.56 9.64 13.72
N ALA A 233 -9.26 9.28 13.66
CA ALA A 233 -8.14 10.16 13.88
C ALA A 233 -7.98 11.20 12.74
#